data_88178dcc6afc44ec4ff092dd6c4a7571
#
_entry.id   88178dcc6afc44ec4ff092dd6c4a7571
#
_cell.length_a   1.000
_cell.length_b   1.000
_cell.length_c   1.000
_cell.angle_alpha   90.00
_cell.angle_beta   90.00
_cell.angle_gamma   90.00
#
_symmetry.space_group_name_H-M   'P 1'
#
loop_
_entity.id
_entity.type
_entity.pdbx_description
1 polymer ?
#
loop_
_entity_poly.entity_id
_entity_poly.type
_entity_poly.pdbx_seq_one_letter_code
_entity_poly.pdbx_strand_id
1 'polypeptide(L)'
;MTAIGFRILPIPKRPDKKLIAELAKMVTPHLSDSMERLYAGGPQLRPMHDGAKLCGPAFTVRTAPGDNLLVHKAIDTAEPGDVIVVDAGGVNDNAIIGELMSARAEQRGVAGMVIWGAIRDSAELKAGSFPVFASGVTHRGPYKNGPGEINVPITVGGIPVNPGDIIVGDADGLVAVPQEHAREILASAKAILAKEEGSMKQIRAGTVDRSWVDKALKEKGYKV
;
A
#
# COMPACT_ATOMS: atom_id res chain seq x y z
N MET A 1 -0.70 16.20 27.94
CA MET A 1 -0.16 16.03 26.57
C MET A 1 0.73 14.82 26.59
N THR A 2 0.46 13.84 25.74
CA THR A 2 1.35 12.68 25.57
C THR A 2 2.61 13.14 24.81
N ALA A 3 3.78 12.70 25.26
CA ALA A 3 5.05 13.08 24.65
C ALA A 3 5.17 12.54 23.21
N ILE A 4 5.81 13.28 22.32
CA ILE A 4 6.19 12.81 20.98
C ILE A 4 6.99 11.49 21.13
N GLY A 5 6.69 10.50 20.30
CA GLY A 5 7.25 9.15 20.40
C GLY A 5 6.43 8.16 21.26
N PHE A 6 5.35 8.63 21.93
CA PHE A 6 4.52 7.81 22.82
C PHE A 6 3.02 8.09 22.65
N ARG A 7 2.59 8.53 21.46
CA ARG A 7 1.19 8.89 21.20
C ARG A 7 0.41 7.72 20.61
N ILE A 8 -0.80 7.50 21.11
CA ILE A 8 -1.81 6.62 20.51
C ILE A 8 -3.04 7.49 20.26
N LEU A 9 -3.25 7.85 19.00
CA LEU A 9 -4.31 8.74 18.56
C LEU A 9 -5.42 7.93 17.88
N PRO A 10 -6.67 8.42 17.89
CA PRO A 10 -7.74 7.83 17.10
C PRO A 10 -7.50 8.12 15.60
N ILE A 11 -8.06 7.29 14.73
CA ILE A 11 -8.19 7.63 13.31
C ILE A 11 -9.15 8.84 13.19
N PRO A 12 -8.76 9.93 12.50
CA PRO A 12 -9.57 11.16 12.47
C PRO A 12 -10.92 10.93 11.79
N LYS A 13 -10.91 10.25 10.66
CA LYS A 13 -12.09 9.92 9.87
C LYS A 13 -11.77 8.75 8.94
N ARG A 14 -12.72 7.83 8.79
CA ARG A 14 -12.63 6.76 7.79
C ARG A 14 -13.37 7.15 6.51
N PRO A 15 -12.85 6.79 5.34
CA PRO A 15 -13.52 7.01 4.07
C PRO A 15 -14.81 6.17 3.96
N ASP A 16 -15.70 6.59 3.05
CA ASP A 16 -16.94 5.89 2.73
C ASP A 16 -16.64 4.47 2.22
N LYS A 17 -17.31 3.46 2.78
CA LYS A 17 -17.17 2.05 2.39
C LYS A 17 -17.45 1.80 0.92
N LYS A 18 -18.39 2.54 0.29
CA LYS A 18 -18.67 2.43 -1.15
C LYS A 18 -17.49 2.94 -1.97
N LEU A 19 -16.83 4.01 -1.53
CA LEU A 19 -15.65 4.55 -2.19
C LEU A 19 -14.48 3.54 -2.13
N ILE A 20 -14.24 2.93 -0.96
CA ILE A 20 -13.23 1.88 -0.78
C ILE A 20 -13.52 0.70 -1.72
N ALA A 21 -14.76 0.23 -1.78
CA ALA A 21 -15.16 -0.88 -2.65
C ALA A 21 -14.97 -0.58 -4.16
N GLU A 22 -15.13 0.67 -4.58
CA GLU A 22 -14.85 1.07 -5.96
C GLU A 22 -13.33 1.18 -6.24
N LEU A 23 -12.54 1.71 -5.30
CA LEU A 23 -11.08 1.76 -5.42
C LEU A 23 -10.46 0.35 -5.44
N ALA A 24 -11.01 -0.59 -4.68
CA ALA A 24 -10.57 -1.99 -4.68
C ALA A 24 -10.68 -2.70 -6.06
N LYS A 25 -11.53 -2.18 -6.96
CA LYS A 25 -11.64 -2.69 -8.33
C LYS A 25 -10.55 -2.18 -9.26
N MET A 26 -9.89 -1.09 -8.90
CA MET A 26 -8.82 -0.49 -9.69
C MET A 26 -7.51 -1.26 -9.51
N VAL A 27 -6.59 -1.08 -10.46
CA VAL A 27 -5.21 -1.57 -10.36
C VAL A 27 -4.28 -0.42 -9.98
N THR A 28 -3.18 -0.73 -9.30
CA THR A 28 -2.26 0.29 -8.79
C THR A 28 -1.67 1.19 -9.88
N PRO A 29 -1.35 0.73 -11.12
CA PRO A 29 -0.89 1.61 -12.19
C PRO A 29 -1.87 2.73 -12.54
N HIS A 30 -3.17 2.43 -12.67
CA HIS A 30 -4.17 3.47 -13.00
C HIS A 30 -4.29 4.53 -11.91
N LEU A 31 -4.23 4.11 -10.64
CA LEU A 31 -4.26 5.03 -9.50
C LEU A 31 -2.97 5.87 -9.42
N SER A 32 -1.83 5.23 -9.65
CA SER A 32 -0.52 5.89 -9.68
C SER A 32 -0.46 6.97 -10.77
N ASP A 33 -0.89 6.64 -12.00
CA ASP A 33 -0.92 7.58 -13.11
C ASP A 33 -1.90 8.74 -12.87
N SER A 34 -3.02 8.47 -12.20
CA SER A 34 -3.99 9.51 -11.80
C SER A 34 -3.46 10.46 -10.72
N MET A 35 -2.35 10.12 -10.08
CA MET A 35 -1.65 10.93 -9.07
C MET A 35 -0.26 11.38 -9.53
N GLU A 36 -0.02 11.42 -10.85
CA GLU A 36 1.27 11.81 -11.46
C GLU A 36 2.46 11.00 -10.90
N ARG A 37 2.22 9.77 -10.42
CA ARG A 37 3.20 8.84 -9.83
C ARG A 37 3.84 9.30 -8.53
N LEU A 38 3.30 10.35 -7.87
CA LEU A 38 3.88 10.94 -6.66
C LEU A 38 3.51 10.18 -5.37
N TYR A 39 2.44 9.36 -5.41
CA TYR A 39 1.91 8.60 -4.26
C TYR A 39 2.03 7.08 -4.43
N ALA A 40 2.99 6.64 -5.24
CA ALA A 40 3.29 5.23 -5.46
C ALA A 40 4.42 4.78 -4.52
N GLY A 41 4.20 3.70 -3.80
CA GLY A 41 5.23 3.06 -2.97
C GLY A 41 6.42 2.60 -3.81
N GLY A 42 7.63 2.76 -3.27
CA GLY A 42 8.85 2.33 -3.97
C GLY A 42 8.88 0.82 -4.22
N PRO A 43 9.70 0.38 -5.19
CA PRO A 43 9.76 -1.02 -5.64
C PRO A 43 10.22 -2.00 -4.56
N GLN A 44 10.71 -1.50 -3.43
CA GLN A 44 11.10 -2.31 -2.28
C GLN A 44 9.89 -2.89 -1.52
N LEU A 45 8.74 -2.20 -1.55
CA LEU A 45 7.50 -2.69 -0.92
C LEU A 45 6.82 -3.69 -1.86
N ARG A 46 7.02 -4.96 -1.57
CA ARG A 46 6.52 -6.07 -2.40
C ARG A 46 5.49 -6.91 -1.65
N PRO A 47 4.53 -7.52 -2.37
CA PRO A 47 3.63 -8.49 -1.77
C PRO A 47 4.41 -9.70 -1.28
N MET A 48 4.13 -10.12 -0.03
CA MET A 48 4.67 -11.32 0.61
C MET A 48 3.65 -12.45 0.66
N HIS A 49 2.56 -12.31 -0.08
CA HIS A 49 1.42 -13.23 -0.20
C HIS A 49 1.10 -13.49 -1.67
N ASP A 50 0.33 -14.52 -1.98
CA ASP A 50 -0.08 -14.83 -3.34
C ASP A 50 -1.50 -14.29 -3.64
N GLY A 51 -1.61 -13.43 -4.68
CA GLY A 51 -2.83 -13.12 -5.42
C GLY A 51 -3.86 -12.20 -4.76
N ALA A 52 -3.84 -11.96 -3.48
CA ALA A 52 -4.83 -11.11 -2.82
C ALA A 52 -4.59 -9.62 -3.08
N LYS A 53 -5.66 -8.87 -3.35
CA LYS A 53 -5.61 -7.39 -3.42
C LYS A 53 -5.78 -6.79 -2.02
N LEU A 54 -5.06 -5.72 -1.76
CA LEU A 54 -5.18 -4.92 -0.55
C LEU A 54 -5.98 -3.65 -0.85
N CYS A 55 -7.00 -3.36 -0.05
CA CYS A 55 -7.68 -2.06 -0.09
C CYS A 55 -8.33 -1.73 1.25
N GLY A 56 -8.02 -0.55 1.80
CA GLY A 56 -8.64 -0.08 3.05
C GLY A 56 -8.01 1.19 3.59
N PRO A 57 -8.64 1.82 4.59
CA PRO A 57 -8.10 3.01 5.23
C PRO A 57 -6.84 2.69 6.05
N ALA A 58 -5.86 3.57 5.97
CA ALA A 58 -4.59 3.44 6.68
C ALA A 58 -4.77 3.64 8.19
N PHE A 59 -4.45 2.62 8.95
CA PHE A 59 -4.21 2.68 10.40
C PHE A 59 -2.69 2.72 10.58
N THR A 60 -2.14 3.92 10.76
CA THR A 60 -0.70 4.12 10.71
C THR A 60 -0.01 3.83 12.05
N VAL A 61 1.17 3.23 11.97
CA VAL A 61 2.06 2.95 13.10
C VAL A 61 3.47 3.42 12.76
N ARG A 62 4.05 4.26 13.62
CA ARG A 62 5.48 4.55 13.59
C ARG A 62 6.14 3.81 14.74
N THR A 63 7.22 3.08 14.47
CA THR A 63 7.95 2.34 15.51
C THR A 63 9.47 2.50 15.33
N ALA A 64 10.21 2.28 16.42
CA ALA A 64 11.66 2.15 16.30
C ALA A 64 12.01 0.96 15.39
N PRO A 65 13.09 1.04 14.59
CA PRO A 65 13.52 -0.08 13.76
C PRO A 65 13.68 -1.36 14.58
N GLY A 66 13.07 -2.45 14.08
CA GLY A 66 13.11 -3.75 14.72
C GLY A 66 12.20 -3.92 15.95
N ASP A 67 11.40 -2.92 16.32
CA ASP A 67 10.45 -3.01 17.44
C ASP A 67 9.00 -3.19 16.96
N ASN A 68 8.21 -4.04 17.64
CA ASN A 68 6.83 -4.30 17.25
C ASN A 68 5.78 -4.11 18.36
N LEU A 69 6.15 -3.48 19.48
CA LEU A 69 5.22 -3.29 20.59
C LEU A 69 3.94 -2.56 20.15
N LEU A 70 4.09 -1.46 19.41
CA LEU A 70 2.95 -0.65 18.93
C LEU A 70 2.18 -1.36 17.80
N VAL A 71 2.82 -2.27 17.07
CA VAL A 71 2.13 -3.10 16.05
C VAL A 71 1.19 -4.09 16.71
N HIS A 72 1.56 -4.71 17.83
CA HIS A 72 0.63 -5.50 18.65
C HIS A 72 -0.59 -4.68 19.08
N LYS A 73 -0.35 -3.44 19.58
CA LYS A 73 -1.45 -2.55 19.99
C LYS A 73 -2.32 -2.14 18.80
N ALA A 74 -1.74 -1.91 17.63
CA ALA A 74 -2.47 -1.59 16.41
C ALA A 74 -3.42 -2.73 16.02
N ILE A 75 -2.95 -3.99 16.04
CA ILE A 75 -3.79 -5.16 15.77
C ILE A 75 -4.97 -5.24 16.75
N ASP A 76 -4.77 -4.89 18.02
CA ASP A 76 -5.85 -4.91 19.03
C ASP A 76 -6.87 -3.78 18.87
N THR A 77 -6.52 -2.67 18.21
CA THR A 77 -7.33 -1.44 18.14
C THR A 77 -7.85 -1.07 16.76
N ALA A 78 -7.23 -1.58 15.69
CA ALA A 78 -7.73 -1.39 14.32
C ALA A 78 -9.15 -1.98 14.18
N GLU A 79 -9.98 -1.33 13.36
CA GLU A 79 -11.32 -1.83 13.04
C GLU A 79 -11.30 -2.74 11.82
N PRO A 80 -12.32 -3.62 11.66
CA PRO A 80 -12.45 -4.43 10.46
C PRO A 80 -12.45 -3.60 9.18
N GLY A 81 -11.58 -3.97 8.24
CA GLY A 81 -11.37 -3.26 6.98
C GLY A 81 -10.23 -2.24 6.99
N ASP A 82 -9.66 -1.89 8.15
CA ASP A 82 -8.45 -1.06 8.20
C ASP A 82 -7.24 -1.80 7.62
N VAL A 83 -6.31 -1.04 7.03
CA VAL A 83 -4.97 -1.53 6.65
C VAL A 83 -3.96 -1.00 7.67
N ILE A 84 -3.27 -1.87 8.38
CA ILE A 84 -2.21 -1.47 9.31
C ILE A 84 -0.95 -1.16 8.49
N VAL A 85 -0.53 0.11 8.51
CA VAL A 85 0.64 0.60 7.79
C VAL A 85 1.74 0.96 8.78
N VAL A 86 2.86 0.25 8.74
CA VAL A 86 3.95 0.35 9.71
C VAL A 86 5.18 1.00 9.08
N ASP A 87 5.59 2.13 9.61
CA ASP A 87 6.89 2.74 9.37
C ASP A 87 7.88 2.25 10.44
N ALA A 88 8.71 1.27 10.07
CA ALA A 88 9.84 0.76 10.86
C ALA A 88 11.19 1.24 10.30
N GLY A 89 11.20 2.39 9.62
CA GLY A 89 12.40 3.02 9.07
C GLY A 89 13.00 2.33 7.85
N GLY A 90 12.34 1.35 7.26
CA GLY A 90 12.87 0.58 6.12
C GLY A 90 14.03 -0.35 6.49
N VAL A 91 14.28 -0.56 7.78
CA VAL A 91 15.38 -1.41 8.28
C VAL A 91 14.94 -2.87 8.30
N ASN A 92 15.76 -3.75 7.71
CA ASN A 92 15.42 -5.17 7.52
C ASN A 92 16.21 -6.12 8.46
N ASP A 93 16.86 -5.60 9.49
CA ASP A 93 17.67 -6.40 10.42
C ASP A 93 16.81 -7.31 11.32
N ASN A 94 15.64 -6.83 11.73
CA ASN A 94 14.69 -7.58 12.55
C ASN A 94 13.31 -7.59 11.90
N ALA A 95 12.64 -8.73 11.92
CA ALA A 95 11.27 -8.87 11.46
C ALA A 95 10.29 -8.17 12.41
N ILE A 96 9.38 -7.37 11.85
CA ILE A 96 8.33 -6.67 12.61
C ILE A 96 7.17 -7.62 12.90
N ILE A 97 6.76 -8.41 11.90
CA ILE A 97 5.67 -9.38 12.02
C ILE A 97 6.08 -10.72 11.43
N GLY A 98 5.28 -11.74 11.69
CA GLY A 98 5.32 -13.06 11.10
C GLY A 98 3.92 -13.67 11.10
N GLU A 99 3.82 -15.00 10.90
CA GLU A 99 2.57 -15.75 10.77
C GLU A 99 1.57 -15.44 11.89
N LEU A 100 1.97 -15.58 13.16
CA LEU A 100 1.06 -15.41 14.30
C LEU A 100 0.41 -14.03 14.38
N MET A 101 1.15 -12.98 14.06
CA MET A 101 0.61 -11.61 14.07
C MET A 101 -0.30 -11.37 12.89
N SER A 102 0.03 -11.89 11.72
CA SER A 102 -0.78 -11.81 10.51
C SER A 102 -2.11 -12.55 10.68
N ALA A 103 -2.08 -13.79 11.20
CA ALA A 103 -3.27 -14.56 11.50
C ALA A 103 -4.19 -13.88 12.53
N ARG A 104 -3.60 -13.23 13.55
CA ARG A 104 -4.38 -12.44 14.51
C ARG A 104 -5.02 -11.22 13.86
N ALA A 105 -4.31 -10.49 13.00
CA ALA A 105 -4.85 -9.35 12.26
C ALA A 105 -6.01 -9.77 11.35
N GLU A 106 -5.84 -10.85 10.61
CA GLU A 106 -6.87 -11.45 9.76
C GLU A 106 -8.11 -11.84 10.57
N GLN A 107 -7.94 -12.55 11.69
CA GLN A 107 -9.02 -12.96 12.59
C GLN A 107 -9.81 -11.75 13.13
N ARG A 108 -9.17 -10.59 13.29
CA ARG A 108 -9.81 -9.35 13.69
C ARG A 108 -10.48 -8.58 12.54
N GLY A 109 -10.39 -9.10 11.30
CA GLY A 109 -10.97 -8.49 10.12
C GLY A 109 -10.17 -7.33 9.54
N VAL A 110 -8.89 -7.16 9.92
CA VAL A 110 -7.97 -6.22 9.28
C VAL A 110 -7.84 -6.60 7.81
N ALA A 111 -7.86 -5.62 6.89
CA ALA A 111 -7.83 -5.89 5.45
C ALA A 111 -6.44 -6.30 4.95
N GLY A 112 -5.39 -6.01 5.70
CA GLY A 112 -4.02 -6.39 5.40
C GLY A 112 -3.00 -5.51 6.11
N MET A 113 -1.71 -5.79 5.89
CA MET A 113 -0.61 -5.07 6.55
C MET A 113 0.45 -4.62 5.55
N VAL A 114 0.97 -3.41 5.74
CA VAL A 114 2.11 -2.85 5.01
C VAL A 114 3.22 -2.59 6.01
N ILE A 115 4.39 -3.19 5.80
CA ILE A 115 5.54 -3.12 6.71
C ILE A 115 6.72 -2.48 5.99
N TRP A 116 7.00 -1.22 6.28
CA TRP A 116 8.26 -0.60 5.86
C TRP A 116 9.38 -1.08 6.77
N GLY A 117 9.81 -2.30 6.52
CA GLY A 117 10.72 -3.14 7.29
C GLY A 117 10.59 -4.59 6.87
N ALA A 118 11.24 -5.51 7.59
CA ALA A 118 11.21 -6.94 7.30
C ALA A 118 10.05 -7.68 7.97
N ILE A 119 9.72 -8.83 7.40
CA ILE A 119 8.85 -9.86 7.98
C ILE A 119 9.63 -11.16 8.17
N ARG A 120 9.04 -12.13 8.87
CA ARG A 120 9.49 -13.52 8.93
C ARG A 120 8.34 -14.48 8.56
N ASP A 121 8.59 -15.79 8.63
CA ASP A 121 7.62 -16.83 8.31
C ASP A 121 7.05 -16.65 6.88
N SER A 122 7.97 -16.34 5.93
CA SER A 122 7.59 -15.90 4.58
C SER A 122 6.94 -16.98 3.74
N ALA A 123 7.21 -18.25 4.02
CA ALA A 123 6.58 -19.38 3.34
C ALA A 123 5.11 -19.50 3.73
N GLU A 124 4.80 -19.37 5.02
CA GLU A 124 3.46 -19.40 5.59
C GLU A 124 2.63 -18.18 5.11
N LEU A 125 3.22 -16.98 5.12
CA LEU A 125 2.58 -15.78 4.60
C LEU A 125 2.28 -15.90 3.11
N LYS A 126 3.20 -16.48 2.34
CA LYS A 126 3.02 -16.67 0.91
C LYS A 126 1.93 -17.70 0.59
N ALA A 127 1.82 -18.76 1.39
CA ALA A 127 0.77 -19.78 1.24
C ALA A 127 -0.62 -19.28 1.69
N GLY A 128 -0.67 -18.20 2.47
CA GLY A 128 -1.91 -17.59 2.97
C GLY A 128 -2.52 -16.59 1.99
N SER A 129 -3.77 -16.18 2.30
CA SER A 129 -4.53 -15.19 1.51
C SER A 129 -4.54 -13.80 2.14
N PHE A 130 -4.01 -13.64 3.36
CA PHE A 130 -4.00 -12.35 4.04
C PHE A 130 -2.96 -11.40 3.42
N PRO A 131 -3.35 -10.21 2.92
CA PRO A 131 -2.43 -9.32 2.23
C PRO A 131 -1.35 -8.75 3.16
N VAL A 132 -0.09 -9.05 2.87
CA VAL A 132 1.08 -8.48 3.55
C VAL A 132 2.04 -7.94 2.51
N PHE A 133 2.45 -6.66 2.65
CA PHE A 133 3.50 -6.03 1.87
C PHE A 133 4.67 -5.70 2.80
N ALA A 134 5.90 -5.96 2.37
CA ALA A 134 7.09 -5.65 3.16
C ALA A 134 8.30 -5.30 2.29
N SER A 135 9.33 -4.70 2.88
CA SER A 135 10.58 -4.37 2.18
C SER A 135 11.64 -5.45 2.28
N GLY A 136 11.47 -6.47 3.12
CA GLY A 136 12.44 -7.54 3.29
C GLY A 136 11.95 -8.72 4.11
N VAL A 137 12.80 -9.73 4.18
CA VAL A 137 12.57 -10.96 4.96
C VAL A 137 13.80 -11.24 5.80
N THR A 138 13.61 -11.53 7.10
CA THR A 138 14.68 -11.97 8.00
C THR A 138 14.13 -12.90 9.09
N HIS A 139 14.90 -13.87 9.54
CA HIS A 139 14.51 -14.77 10.64
C HIS A 139 14.67 -14.13 12.03
N ARG A 140 15.41 -13.03 12.15
CA ARG A 140 15.70 -12.37 13.42
C ARG A 140 14.42 -11.73 13.99
N GLY A 141 14.03 -12.14 15.19
CA GLY A 141 12.83 -11.65 15.87
C GLY A 141 12.92 -10.19 16.31
N PRO A 142 11.75 -9.55 16.57
CA PRO A 142 11.67 -8.15 16.97
C PRO A 142 11.92 -7.92 18.45
N TYR A 143 12.22 -6.66 18.79
CA TYR A 143 12.13 -6.13 20.17
C TYR A 143 10.68 -5.71 20.49
N LYS A 144 10.39 -5.44 21.79
CA LYS A 144 9.07 -5.03 22.29
C LYS A 144 9.23 -3.95 23.38
N ASN A 145 10.04 -2.92 23.08
CA ASN A 145 10.43 -1.91 24.05
C ASN A 145 9.87 -0.52 23.75
N GLY A 146 9.40 -0.30 22.50
CA GLY A 146 9.10 1.04 22.00
C GLY A 146 10.41 1.87 21.79
N PRO A 147 10.35 3.17 21.57
CA PRO A 147 9.12 3.99 21.44
C PRO A 147 8.34 3.73 20.17
N GLY A 148 7.19 4.39 20.05
CA GLY A 148 6.37 4.37 18.83
C GLY A 148 5.09 5.19 18.97
N GLU A 149 4.38 5.34 17.86
CA GLU A 149 3.16 6.15 17.78
C GLU A 149 2.13 5.47 16.88
N ILE A 150 0.85 5.65 17.19
CA ILE A 150 -0.28 5.17 16.39
C ILE A 150 -1.08 6.36 15.87
N ASN A 151 -1.53 6.26 14.62
CA ASN A 151 -2.34 7.26 13.91
C ASN A 151 -1.70 8.65 13.86
N VAL A 152 -0.39 8.67 13.57
CA VAL A 152 0.37 9.85 13.15
C VAL A 152 0.73 9.76 11.67
N PRO A 153 0.98 10.87 10.96
CA PRO A 153 1.54 10.82 9.61
C PRO A 153 2.87 10.07 9.58
N ILE A 154 3.06 9.19 8.60
CA ILE A 154 4.27 8.37 8.42
C ILE A 154 4.76 8.45 6.98
N THR A 155 5.95 7.87 6.73
CA THR A 155 6.48 7.70 5.38
C THR A 155 6.87 6.24 5.17
N VAL A 156 6.35 5.61 4.13
CA VAL A 156 6.65 4.20 3.81
C VAL A 156 7.02 4.08 2.34
N GLY A 157 8.15 3.44 2.03
CA GLY A 157 8.59 3.28 0.65
C GLY A 157 8.73 4.60 -0.13
N GLY A 158 9.00 5.71 0.56
CA GLY A 158 9.14 7.04 -0.04
C GLY A 158 7.85 7.86 -0.18
N ILE A 159 6.67 7.31 0.16
CA ILE A 159 5.40 8.05 0.11
C ILE A 159 4.89 8.44 1.49
N PRO A 160 4.31 9.66 1.63
CA PRO A 160 3.61 10.05 2.83
C PRO A 160 2.28 9.27 2.94
N VAL A 161 1.94 8.83 4.15
CA VAL A 161 0.66 8.20 4.46
C VAL A 161 0.09 8.87 5.71
N ASN A 162 -1.08 9.47 5.57
CA ASN A 162 -1.81 10.00 6.71
C ASN A 162 -2.81 8.96 7.24
N PRO A 163 -3.14 9.01 8.53
CA PRO A 163 -4.21 8.18 9.08
C PRO A 163 -5.52 8.40 8.30
N GLY A 164 -6.10 7.32 7.77
CA GLY A 164 -7.33 7.37 6.97
C GLY A 164 -7.14 7.51 5.45
N ASP A 165 -5.93 7.72 4.93
CA ASP A 165 -5.65 7.58 3.49
C ASP A 165 -5.98 6.16 3.02
N ILE A 166 -6.39 6.00 1.76
CA ILE A 166 -6.79 4.70 1.26
C ILE A 166 -5.58 4.00 0.63
N ILE A 167 -5.15 2.92 1.25
CA ILE A 167 -4.10 2.06 0.69
C ILE A 167 -4.73 1.12 -0.33
N VAL A 168 -4.15 1.06 -1.52
CA VAL A 168 -4.47 0.06 -2.54
C VAL A 168 -3.20 -0.65 -2.94
N GLY A 169 -3.23 -1.99 -2.95
CA GLY A 169 -2.07 -2.82 -3.29
C GLY A 169 -2.47 -4.01 -4.15
N ASP A 170 -1.58 -4.38 -5.06
CA ASP A 170 -1.68 -5.55 -5.93
C ASP A 170 -0.29 -6.12 -6.24
N ALA A 171 -0.18 -6.98 -7.26
CA ALA A 171 1.10 -7.62 -7.63
C ALA A 171 2.20 -6.62 -8.05
N ASP A 172 1.82 -5.44 -8.53
CA ASP A 172 2.77 -4.42 -8.99
C ASP A 172 3.36 -3.60 -7.83
N GLY A 173 2.62 -3.51 -6.72
CA GLY A 173 3.04 -2.76 -5.53
C GLY A 173 1.87 -2.13 -4.80
N LEU A 174 2.08 -0.95 -4.22
CA LEU A 174 1.03 -0.23 -3.49
C LEU A 174 1.06 1.28 -3.76
N VAL A 175 -0.10 1.90 -3.58
CA VAL A 175 -0.29 3.34 -3.60
C VAL A 175 -1.05 3.79 -2.35
N ALA A 176 -0.80 5.02 -1.90
CA ALA A 176 -1.61 5.69 -0.89
C ALA A 176 -2.45 6.78 -1.58
N VAL A 177 -3.76 6.63 -1.54
CA VAL A 177 -4.71 7.58 -2.12
C VAL A 177 -5.16 8.54 -1.02
N PRO A 178 -4.81 9.84 -1.10
CA PRO A 178 -5.26 10.83 -0.12
C PRO A 178 -6.79 10.85 -0.04
N GLN A 179 -7.33 10.71 1.18
CA GLN A 179 -8.77 10.55 1.38
C GLN A 179 -9.58 11.71 0.78
N GLU A 180 -9.08 12.92 0.89
CA GLU A 180 -9.73 14.14 0.40
C GLU A 180 -9.89 14.19 -1.12
N HIS A 181 -8.95 13.58 -1.88
CA HIS A 181 -8.94 13.53 -3.34
C HIS A 181 -9.42 12.20 -3.92
N ALA A 182 -9.79 11.23 -3.09
CA ALA A 182 -10.06 9.86 -3.52
C ALA A 182 -11.18 9.71 -4.57
N ARG A 183 -12.19 10.60 -4.56
CA ARG A 183 -13.26 10.58 -5.56
C ARG A 183 -12.78 11.05 -6.94
N GLU A 184 -11.96 12.09 -6.99
CA GLU A 184 -11.38 12.63 -8.23
C GLU A 184 -10.39 11.63 -8.84
N ILE A 185 -9.53 11.05 -7.99
CA ILE A 185 -8.55 10.03 -8.40
C ILE A 185 -9.28 8.79 -8.95
N LEU A 186 -10.34 8.33 -8.30
CA LEU A 186 -11.16 7.22 -8.81
C LEU A 186 -11.77 7.53 -10.17
N ALA A 187 -12.29 8.75 -10.39
CA ALA A 187 -12.86 9.14 -11.67
C ALA A 187 -11.81 9.16 -12.79
N SER A 188 -10.61 9.71 -12.51
CA SER A 188 -9.46 9.69 -13.42
C SER A 188 -9.01 8.27 -13.75
N ALA A 189 -8.84 7.41 -12.74
CA ALA A 189 -8.43 6.02 -12.94
C ALA A 189 -9.43 5.22 -13.79
N LYS A 190 -10.73 5.43 -13.62
CA LYS A 190 -11.77 4.85 -14.48
C LYS A 190 -11.68 5.33 -15.93
N ALA A 191 -11.35 6.58 -16.16
CA ALA A 191 -11.15 7.11 -17.51
C ALA A 191 -9.90 6.49 -18.18
N ILE A 192 -8.80 6.32 -17.44
CA ILE A 192 -7.61 5.61 -17.92
C ILE A 192 -7.97 4.18 -18.31
N LEU A 193 -8.63 3.43 -17.43
CA LEU A 193 -9.06 2.05 -17.69
C LEU A 193 -9.90 1.95 -18.98
N ALA A 194 -10.90 2.82 -19.15
CA ALA A 194 -11.75 2.81 -20.34
C ALA A 194 -10.96 3.09 -21.64
N LYS A 195 -9.97 4.00 -21.58
CA LYS A 195 -9.06 4.27 -22.70
C LYS A 195 -8.19 3.05 -23.04
N GLU A 196 -7.64 2.40 -22.04
CA GLU A 196 -6.80 1.20 -22.20
C GLU A 196 -7.60 0.02 -22.78
N GLU A 197 -8.83 -0.20 -22.30
CA GLU A 197 -9.73 -1.21 -22.89
C GLU A 197 -9.99 -0.96 -24.37
N GLY A 198 -10.18 0.30 -24.78
CA GLY A 198 -10.30 0.71 -26.17
C GLY A 198 -9.04 0.40 -26.98
N SER A 199 -7.89 0.77 -26.44
CA SER A 199 -6.58 0.49 -27.07
C SER A 199 -6.32 -1.01 -27.20
N MET A 200 -6.66 -1.79 -26.17
CA MET A 200 -6.50 -3.25 -26.20
C MET A 200 -7.38 -3.91 -27.27
N LYS A 201 -8.61 -3.41 -27.49
CA LYS A 201 -9.48 -3.88 -28.59
C LYS A 201 -8.84 -3.63 -29.95
N GLN A 202 -8.28 -2.43 -30.19
CA GLN A 202 -7.59 -2.08 -31.43
C GLN A 202 -6.32 -2.93 -31.64
N ILE A 203 -5.52 -3.16 -30.57
CA ILE A 203 -4.33 -4.01 -30.64
C ILE A 203 -4.70 -5.44 -31.04
N ARG A 204 -5.72 -6.02 -30.39
CA ARG A 204 -6.19 -7.39 -30.73
C ARG A 204 -6.74 -7.51 -32.15
N ALA A 205 -7.35 -6.43 -32.66
CA ALA A 205 -7.86 -6.36 -34.04
C ALA A 205 -6.78 -6.02 -35.08
N GLY A 206 -5.56 -5.68 -34.69
CA GLY A 206 -4.50 -5.23 -35.60
C GLY A 206 -4.74 -3.86 -36.23
N THR A 207 -5.62 -3.04 -35.64
CA THR A 207 -6.06 -1.74 -36.19
C THR A 207 -5.53 -0.53 -35.41
N VAL A 208 -4.60 -0.76 -34.49
CA VAL A 208 -4.02 0.33 -33.68
C VAL A 208 -3.20 1.29 -34.56
N ASP A 209 -3.52 2.59 -34.49
CA ASP A 209 -2.72 3.62 -35.14
C ASP A 209 -1.43 3.89 -34.36
N ARG A 210 -0.28 3.68 -35.02
CA ARG A 210 1.07 3.90 -34.46
C ARG A 210 1.80 5.07 -35.14
N SER A 211 1.15 5.83 -36.01
CA SER A 211 1.76 6.95 -36.77
C SER A 211 2.40 8.02 -35.87
N TRP A 212 1.89 8.16 -34.64
CA TRP A 212 2.43 9.09 -33.64
C TRP A 212 3.89 8.78 -33.26
N VAL A 213 4.33 7.50 -33.37
CA VAL A 213 5.70 7.09 -32.99
C VAL A 213 6.71 7.74 -33.92
N ASP A 214 6.52 7.57 -35.23
CA ASP A 214 7.43 8.14 -36.23
C ASP A 214 7.41 9.67 -36.20
N LYS A 215 6.24 10.27 -35.95
CA LYS A 215 6.12 11.71 -35.75
C LYS A 215 6.95 12.18 -34.54
N ALA A 216 6.81 11.53 -33.40
CA ALA A 216 7.57 11.87 -32.18
C ALA A 216 9.09 11.64 -32.37
N LEU A 217 9.49 10.61 -33.09
CA LEU A 217 10.90 10.35 -33.40
C LEU A 217 11.49 11.44 -34.30
N LYS A 218 10.76 11.84 -35.37
CA LYS A 218 11.17 12.95 -36.26
C LYS A 218 11.32 14.26 -35.51
N GLU A 219 10.37 14.59 -34.65
CA GLU A 219 10.43 15.81 -33.80
C GLU A 219 11.67 15.84 -32.88
N LYS A 220 12.18 14.65 -32.49
CA LYS A 220 13.40 14.48 -31.68
C LYS A 220 14.68 14.35 -32.52
N GLY A 221 14.60 14.45 -33.85
CA GLY A 221 15.77 14.39 -34.77
C GLY A 221 16.20 12.99 -35.20
N TYR A 222 15.41 11.94 -34.92
CA TYR A 222 15.69 10.61 -35.43
C TYR A 222 15.35 10.53 -36.94
N LYS A 223 16.18 9.80 -37.68
CA LYS A 223 15.93 9.48 -39.10
C LYS A 223 15.09 8.20 -39.18
N VAL A 224 13.79 8.33 -39.39
CA VAL A 224 12.79 7.25 -39.55
C VAL A 224 11.89 7.52 -40.73
#